data_240420eb4306cc27c32a9e9fb279363d
#
_entry.id   240420eb4306cc27c32a9e9fb279363d
#
_cell.length_a   1.000
_cell.length_b   1.000
_cell.length_c   1.000
_cell.angle_alpha   90.00
_cell.angle_beta   90.00
_cell.angle_gamma   90.00
#
_symmetry.space_group_name_H-M   'P 1'
#
loop_
_entity.id
_entity.type
_entity.pdbx_description
1 polymer ?
#
loop_
_entity_poly.entity_id
_entity_poly.type
_entity_poly.pdbx_seq_one_letter_code
_entity_poly.pdbx_strand_id
1 'polypeptide(L)'
;YDENNNLIGLQTRYLGKDNPDIHIPRFKRICCSSIRLYNLPILKSMRHGSKIFITEGITDCLAMLSMGYNAVALPSATSFPTEDLAKLKCYNLYMVVDLDKAGNDAFIKLYRLMLRYGCEIKRIELPKEVKDFCDYYLSSIKNSTHE
;
A
#
# COMPACT_ATOMS: atom_id res chain seq x y z
N TYR A 1 -5.72 9.50 -7.16
CA TYR A 1 -5.57 9.82 -8.59
C TYR A 1 -5.46 8.53 -9.39
N ASP A 2 -5.96 8.55 -10.64
CA ASP A 2 -5.69 7.47 -11.60
C ASP A 2 -4.29 7.64 -12.23
N GLU A 3 -3.92 6.72 -13.12
CA GLU A 3 -2.65 6.77 -13.84
C GLU A 3 -2.50 7.99 -14.75
N ASN A 4 -3.57 8.72 -15.02
CA ASN A 4 -3.57 9.93 -15.83
C ASN A 4 -3.57 11.23 -15.01
N ASN A 5 -3.42 11.12 -13.68
CA ASN A 5 -3.52 12.23 -12.73
C ASN A 5 -4.92 12.85 -12.62
N ASN A 6 -5.97 12.14 -12.99
CA ASN A 6 -7.34 12.59 -12.70
C ASN A 6 -7.67 12.25 -11.24
N LEU A 7 -8.28 13.19 -10.53
CA LEU A 7 -8.77 12.96 -9.17
C LEU A 7 -9.98 12.03 -9.23
N ILE A 8 -9.86 10.83 -8.66
CA ILE A 8 -10.88 9.77 -8.68
C ILE A 8 -11.43 9.42 -7.29
N GLY A 9 -10.82 9.96 -6.25
CA GLY A 9 -11.29 9.73 -4.89
C GLY A 9 -10.48 10.49 -3.86
N LEU A 10 -11.09 10.66 -2.69
CA LEU A 10 -10.47 11.26 -1.52
C LEU A 10 -10.69 10.35 -0.31
N GLN A 11 -9.66 10.24 0.51
CA GLN A 11 -9.70 9.56 1.78
C GLN A 11 -9.08 10.46 2.85
N THR A 12 -9.75 10.58 3.97
CA THR A 12 -9.26 11.33 5.12
C THR A 12 -8.78 10.36 6.20
N ARG A 13 -7.78 10.78 6.97
CA ARG A 13 -7.31 10.10 8.18
C ARG A 13 -7.53 11.02 9.38
N TYR A 14 -8.17 10.50 10.40
CA TYR A 14 -8.29 11.19 11.68
C TYR A 14 -6.95 11.14 12.42
N LEU A 15 -6.44 12.30 12.81
CA LEU A 15 -5.17 12.46 13.52
C LEU A 15 -5.35 12.83 15.00
N GLY A 16 -6.59 13.01 15.46
CA GLY A 16 -6.88 13.32 16.86
C GLY A 16 -6.70 12.14 17.78
N LYS A 17 -6.78 12.39 19.10
CA LYS A 17 -6.81 11.35 20.11
C LYS A 17 -8.17 10.66 20.08
N ASP A 18 -8.17 9.35 20.36
CA ASP A 18 -9.43 8.60 20.50
C ASP A 18 -10.25 9.21 21.63
N ASN A 19 -11.51 9.54 21.33
CA ASN A 19 -12.48 9.98 22.32
C ASN A 19 -13.46 8.82 22.52
N PRO A 20 -13.55 8.26 23.75
CA PRO A 20 -14.41 7.11 24.03
C PRO A 20 -15.90 7.42 23.78
N ASP A 21 -16.30 8.69 23.84
CA ASP A 21 -17.69 9.13 23.65
C ASP A 21 -18.06 9.36 22.18
N ILE A 22 -17.08 9.41 21.28
CA ILE A 22 -17.28 9.70 19.86
C ILE A 22 -16.48 8.72 19.00
N HIS A 23 -17.18 7.78 18.40
CA HIS A 23 -16.56 6.86 17.46
C HIS A 23 -16.27 7.56 16.11
N ILE A 24 -15.03 8.05 15.96
CA ILE A 24 -14.56 8.64 14.70
C ILE A 24 -13.76 7.57 13.95
N PRO A 25 -14.19 7.15 12.76
CA PRO A 25 -13.40 6.20 11.98
C PRO A 25 -12.00 6.76 11.68
N ARG A 26 -10.97 5.95 11.93
CA ARG A 26 -9.56 6.33 11.67
C ARG A 26 -9.35 6.75 10.22
N PHE A 27 -10.04 6.09 9.30
CA PHE A 27 -10.06 6.43 7.87
C PHE A 27 -11.49 6.58 7.40
N LYS A 28 -11.76 7.62 6.62
CA LYS A 28 -13.06 7.84 5.97
C LYS A 28 -12.85 8.15 4.50
N ARG A 29 -13.51 7.39 3.64
CA ARG A 29 -13.57 7.67 2.21
C ARG A 29 -14.76 8.58 1.93
N ILE A 30 -14.55 9.57 1.06
CA ILE A 30 -15.64 10.47 0.63
C ILE A 30 -16.58 9.66 -0.29
N CYS A 31 -17.88 9.91 -0.15
CA CYS A 31 -18.91 9.31 -0.99
C CYS A 31 -18.58 9.52 -2.48
N CYS A 32 -18.92 8.54 -3.31
CA CYS A 32 -18.63 8.52 -4.75
C CYS A 32 -17.15 8.42 -5.15
N SER A 33 -16.25 8.20 -4.19
CA SER A 33 -14.87 7.89 -4.50
C SER A 33 -14.73 6.48 -5.08
N SER A 34 -14.00 6.36 -6.19
CA SER A 34 -13.67 5.06 -6.77
C SER A 34 -12.77 4.24 -5.84
N ILE A 35 -12.97 2.91 -5.84
CA ILE A 35 -12.08 1.98 -5.13
C ILE A 35 -10.93 1.64 -6.07
N ARG A 36 -9.78 2.29 -5.86
CA ARG A 36 -8.61 2.21 -6.72
C ARG A 36 -7.34 1.98 -5.90
N LEU A 37 -6.28 1.51 -6.53
CA LEU A 37 -4.95 1.52 -5.90
C LEU A 37 -4.53 2.97 -5.63
N TYR A 38 -3.88 3.18 -4.49
CA TYR A 38 -3.23 4.46 -4.19
C TYR A 38 -1.94 4.61 -4.99
N ASN A 39 -1.63 5.82 -5.43
CA ASN A 39 -0.41 6.20 -6.16
C ASN A 39 -0.25 5.57 -7.56
N LEU A 40 -1.33 5.35 -8.28
CA LEU A 40 -1.28 4.89 -9.68
C LEU A 40 -0.46 5.81 -10.63
N PRO A 41 -0.39 7.15 -10.43
CA PRO A 41 0.40 8.02 -11.30
C PRO A 41 1.88 7.64 -11.41
N ILE A 42 2.43 6.91 -10.43
CA ILE A 42 3.83 6.45 -10.46
C ILE A 42 4.13 5.61 -11.71
N LEU A 43 3.14 4.88 -12.22
CA LEU A 43 3.31 3.98 -13.37
C LEU A 43 3.76 4.72 -14.63
N LYS A 44 3.43 6.03 -14.77
CA LYS A 44 3.87 6.85 -15.93
C LYS A 44 5.38 7.04 -15.99
N SER A 45 6.05 7.10 -14.85
CA SER A 45 7.49 7.33 -14.76
C SER A 45 8.30 6.04 -14.72
N MET A 46 7.63 4.90 -14.59
CA MET A 46 8.29 3.60 -14.43
C MET A 46 8.49 2.89 -15.77
N ARG A 47 9.66 2.27 -15.93
CA ARG A 47 9.94 1.35 -17.04
C ARG A 47 9.37 -0.03 -16.73
N HIS A 48 8.90 -0.74 -17.75
CA HIS A 48 8.52 -2.15 -17.62
C HIS A 48 9.68 -2.96 -17.03
N GLY A 49 9.38 -3.92 -16.18
CA GLY A 49 10.38 -4.72 -15.47
C GLY A 49 10.95 -4.04 -14.21
N SER A 50 10.62 -2.78 -13.93
CA SER A 50 11.02 -2.14 -12.67
C SER A 50 10.35 -2.82 -11.47
N LYS A 51 10.98 -2.71 -10.29
CA LYS A 51 10.40 -3.18 -9.04
C LYS A 51 9.29 -2.24 -8.59
N ILE A 52 8.16 -2.80 -8.18
CA ILE A 52 7.08 -2.07 -7.52
C ILE A 52 6.64 -2.81 -6.26
N PHE A 53 6.46 -2.08 -5.19
CA PHE A 53 6.02 -2.61 -3.91
C PHE A 53 4.53 -2.35 -3.73
N ILE A 54 3.83 -3.34 -3.20
CA ILE A 54 2.42 -3.26 -2.86
C ILE A 54 2.32 -3.31 -1.34
N THR A 55 1.62 -2.34 -0.75
CA THR A 55 1.37 -2.28 0.70
C THR A 55 -0.13 -2.41 0.98
N GLU A 56 -0.45 -2.83 2.20
CA GLU A 56 -1.85 -2.95 2.64
C GLU A 56 -2.47 -1.60 2.96
N GLY A 57 -1.64 -0.64 3.39
CA GLY A 57 -2.07 0.68 3.84
C GLY A 57 -1.39 1.82 3.08
N ILE A 58 -2.09 2.96 2.99
CA ILE A 58 -1.55 4.18 2.37
C ILE A 58 -0.36 4.72 3.17
N THR A 59 -0.36 4.57 4.49
CA THR A 59 0.74 5.05 5.37
C THR A 59 2.04 4.33 5.07
N ASP A 60 1.99 3.01 4.87
CA ASP A 60 3.16 2.21 4.53
C ASP A 60 3.68 2.54 3.13
N CYS A 61 2.75 2.78 2.20
CA CYS A 61 3.10 3.26 0.86
C CYS A 61 3.83 4.61 0.93
N LEU A 62 3.33 5.56 1.71
CA LEU A 62 4.00 6.86 1.91
C LEU A 62 5.38 6.71 2.55
N ALA A 63 5.53 5.84 3.53
CA ALA A 63 6.82 5.52 4.14
C ALA A 63 7.80 4.94 3.11
N MET A 64 7.36 4.00 2.27
CA MET A 64 8.17 3.44 1.18
C MET A 64 8.59 4.49 0.16
N LEU A 65 7.68 5.36 -0.25
CA LEU A 65 7.97 6.47 -1.16
C LEU A 65 8.98 7.44 -0.55
N SER A 66 8.90 7.72 0.75
CA SER A 66 9.86 8.56 1.46
C SER A 66 11.27 7.96 1.51
N MET A 67 11.38 6.64 1.42
CA MET A 67 12.66 5.92 1.29
C MET A 67 13.12 5.75 -0.17
N GLY A 68 12.42 6.32 -1.15
CA GLY A 68 12.77 6.25 -2.57
C GLY A 68 12.32 4.96 -3.28
N TYR A 69 11.48 4.14 -2.67
CA TYR A 69 10.92 2.96 -3.31
C TYR A 69 9.70 3.31 -4.18
N ASN A 70 9.52 2.60 -5.29
CA ASN A 70 8.28 2.71 -6.06
C ASN A 70 7.20 1.87 -5.39
N ALA A 71 6.15 2.49 -4.91
CA ALA A 71 5.11 1.80 -4.17
C ALA A 71 3.69 2.25 -4.56
N VAL A 72 2.76 1.30 -4.44
CA VAL A 72 1.31 1.51 -4.50
C VAL A 72 0.66 0.87 -3.28
N ALA A 73 -0.51 1.35 -2.86
CA ALA A 73 -1.23 0.71 -1.77
C ALA A 73 -2.57 0.13 -2.22
N LEU A 74 -2.94 -0.99 -1.60
CA LEU A 74 -4.31 -1.49 -1.63
C LEU A 74 -5.24 -0.50 -0.92
N PRO A 75 -6.49 -0.35 -1.37
CA PRO A 75 -7.46 0.49 -0.67
C PRO A 75 -7.86 -0.07 0.70
N SER A 76 -7.71 -1.35 0.92
CA SER A 76 -7.82 -2.07 2.20
C SER A 76 -7.33 -3.51 2.01
N ALA A 77 -7.08 -4.23 3.11
CA ALA A 77 -6.70 -5.65 3.11
C ALA A 77 -7.73 -6.59 2.45
N THR A 78 -8.95 -6.13 2.23
CA THR A 78 -10.03 -6.92 1.61
C THR A 78 -10.44 -6.43 0.22
N SER A 79 -9.87 -5.34 -0.26
CA SER A 79 -10.29 -4.68 -1.49
C SER A 79 -9.21 -4.74 -2.57
N PHE A 80 -9.49 -5.42 -3.66
CA PHE A 80 -8.54 -5.70 -4.74
C PHE A 80 -9.09 -5.18 -6.07
N PRO A 81 -8.78 -3.92 -6.45
CA PRO A 81 -9.26 -3.32 -7.70
C PRO A 81 -8.59 -3.99 -8.90
N THR A 82 -9.30 -4.93 -9.52
CA THR A 82 -8.76 -5.82 -10.56
C THR A 82 -8.24 -5.09 -11.79
N GLU A 83 -8.92 -4.00 -12.20
CA GLU A 83 -8.48 -3.18 -13.33
C GLU A 83 -7.12 -2.53 -13.10
N ASP A 84 -6.88 -2.03 -11.89
CA ASP A 84 -5.61 -1.41 -11.54
C ASP A 84 -4.51 -2.45 -11.36
N LEU A 85 -4.85 -3.59 -10.73
CA LEU A 85 -3.92 -4.69 -10.55
C LEU A 85 -3.45 -5.26 -11.88
N ALA A 86 -4.33 -5.33 -12.88
CA ALA A 86 -3.96 -5.77 -14.23
C ALA A 86 -2.90 -4.86 -14.89
N LYS A 87 -2.83 -3.57 -14.52
CA LYS A 87 -1.81 -2.62 -15.00
C LYS A 87 -0.42 -2.93 -14.44
N LEU A 88 -0.35 -3.63 -13.31
CA LEU A 88 0.91 -3.98 -12.66
C LEU A 88 1.63 -5.18 -13.32
N LYS A 89 1.01 -5.88 -14.26
CA LYS A 89 1.53 -7.11 -14.87
C LYS A 89 2.89 -6.98 -15.57
N CYS A 90 3.27 -5.78 -15.93
CA CYS A 90 4.55 -5.51 -16.62
C CYS A 90 5.71 -5.19 -15.66
N TYR A 91 5.50 -5.31 -14.34
CA TYR A 91 6.47 -4.96 -13.30
C TYR A 91 6.87 -6.18 -12.46
N ASN A 92 8.01 -6.10 -11.81
CA ASN A 92 8.44 -7.07 -10.79
C ASN A 92 7.76 -6.73 -9.47
N LEU A 93 6.80 -7.55 -9.06
CA LEU A 93 5.91 -7.25 -7.94
C LEU A 93 6.44 -7.82 -6.63
N TYR A 94 6.39 -6.99 -5.60
CA TYR A 94 6.71 -7.32 -4.23
C TYR A 94 5.58 -6.85 -3.32
N MET A 95 5.16 -7.63 -2.36
CA MET A 95 4.22 -7.20 -1.33
C MET A 95 4.90 -7.23 0.03
N VAL A 96 4.89 -6.10 0.71
CA VAL A 96 5.23 -6.03 2.14
C VAL A 96 4.01 -6.45 2.93
N VAL A 97 4.17 -7.50 3.72
CA VAL A 97 3.05 -8.16 4.41
C VAL A 97 3.15 -7.88 5.90
N ASP A 98 2.08 -7.36 6.46
CA ASP A 98 1.96 -7.20 7.91
C ASP A 98 2.00 -8.56 8.59
N LEU A 99 2.62 -8.63 9.78
CA LEU A 99 2.88 -9.90 10.48
C LEU A 99 1.63 -10.49 11.14
N ASP A 100 0.45 -10.04 10.77
CA ASP A 100 -0.82 -10.53 11.30
C ASP A 100 -1.55 -11.47 10.33
N LYS A 101 -2.65 -12.05 10.80
CA LYS A 101 -3.48 -12.94 9.99
C LYS A 101 -4.11 -12.23 8.80
N ALA A 102 -4.52 -10.96 8.97
CA ALA A 102 -5.17 -10.20 7.90
C ALA A 102 -4.21 -9.95 6.74
N GLY A 103 -2.96 -9.59 7.04
CA GLY A 103 -1.89 -9.43 6.05
C GLY A 103 -1.57 -10.71 5.29
N ASN A 104 -1.49 -11.84 5.99
CA ASN A 104 -1.30 -13.14 5.33
C ASN A 104 -2.47 -13.47 4.40
N ASP A 105 -3.71 -13.27 4.83
CA ASP A 105 -4.90 -13.54 4.01
C ASP A 105 -4.96 -12.60 2.80
N ALA A 106 -4.60 -11.33 2.97
CA ALA A 106 -4.51 -10.36 1.88
C ALA A 106 -3.45 -10.77 0.85
N PHE A 107 -2.25 -11.17 1.30
CA PHE A 107 -1.20 -11.66 0.41
C PHE A 107 -1.65 -12.86 -0.41
N ILE A 108 -2.24 -13.88 0.23
CA ILE A 108 -2.69 -15.10 -0.46
C ILE A 108 -3.74 -14.76 -1.53
N LYS A 109 -4.69 -13.88 -1.22
CA LYS A 109 -5.73 -13.44 -2.16
C LYS A 109 -5.12 -12.69 -3.34
N LEU A 110 -4.25 -11.72 -3.06
CA LEU A 110 -3.57 -10.94 -4.09
C LEU A 110 -2.70 -11.83 -4.99
N TYR A 111 -1.91 -12.72 -4.39
CA TYR A 111 -1.06 -13.67 -5.12
C TYR A 111 -1.88 -14.53 -6.10
N ARG A 112 -2.97 -15.13 -5.63
CA ARG A 112 -3.87 -15.94 -6.48
C ARG A 112 -4.50 -15.11 -7.61
N LEU A 113 -4.85 -13.85 -7.33
CA LEU A 113 -5.40 -12.96 -8.33
C LEU A 113 -4.37 -12.62 -9.40
N MET A 114 -3.14 -12.28 -9.00
CA MET A 114 -2.09 -11.91 -9.94
C MET A 114 -1.59 -13.10 -10.77
N LEU A 115 -1.63 -14.31 -10.24
CA LEU A 115 -1.34 -15.51 -11.03
C LEU A 115 -2.29 -15.66 -12.25
N ARG A 116 -3.54 -15.21 -12.14
CA ARG A 116 -4.48 -15.20 -13.27
C ARG A 116 -4.07 -14.24 -14.39
N TYR A 117 -3.27 -13.22 -14.06
CA TYR A 117 -2.66 -12.31 -15.03
C TYR A 117 -1.27 -12.76 -15.50
N GLY A 118 -0.84 -13.97 -15.10
CA GLY A 118 0.48 -14.50 -15.42
C GLY A 118 1.63 -13.82 -14.64
N CYS A 119 1.32 -13.19 -13.51
CA CYS A 119 2.28 -12.45 -12.70
C CYS A 119 2.48 -13.12 -11.34
N GLU A 120 3.74 -13.23 -10.94
CA GLU A 120 4.13 -13.67 -9.59
C GLU A 120 4.40 -12.46 -8.71
N ILE A 121 3.96 -12.53 -7.45
CA ILE A 121 4.30 -11.54 -6.42
C ILE A 121 5.24 -12.18 -5.42
N LYS A 122 6.34 -11.52 -5.14
CA LYS A 122 7.29 -11.92 -4.09
C LYS A 122 6.87 -11.31 -2.76
N ARG A 123 6.82 -12.13 -1.73
CA ARG A 123 6.56 -11.70 -0.37
C ARG A 123 7.81 -11.08 0.24
N ILE A 124 7.65 -9.97 0.95
CA ILE A 124 8.66 -9.37 1.82
C ILE A 124 8.14 -9.40 3.24
N GLU A 125 8.90 -9.99 4.12
CA GLU A 125 8.64 -10.04 5.55
C GLU A 125 9.47 -8.97 6.24
N LEU A 126 8.83 -8.22 7.13
CA LEU A 126 9.50 -7.25 7.98
C LEU A 126 10.18 -7.94 9.17
N PRO A 127 11.19 -7.29 9.78
CA PRO A 127 11.74 -7.74 11.05
C PRO A 127 10.63 -7.92 12.10
N LYS A 128 10.75 -8.93 12.95
CA LYS A 128 9.72 -9.28 13.95
C LYS A 128 9.46 -8.18 14.98
N GLU A 129 10.40 -7.26 15.13
CA GLU A 129 10.40 -6.15 16.07
C GLU A 129 9.53 -4.97 15.63
N VAL A 130 9.11 -4.95 14.36
CA VAL A 130 8.29 -3.89 13.78
C VAL A 130 6.93 -4.42 13.36
N LYS A 131 5.91 -3.64 13.56
CA LYS A 131 4.52 -4.03 13.28
C LYS A 131 4.19 -3.93 11.79
N ASP A 132 4.59 -2.83 11.17
CA ASP A 132 4.31 -2.48 9.79
C ASP A 132 5.49 -1.70 9.18
N PHE A 133 5.42 -1.37 7.89
CA PHE A 133 6.52 -0.66 7.23
C PHE A 133 6.68 0.78 7.74
N CYS A 134 5.61 1.41 8.21
CA CYS A 134 5.70 2.75 8.80
C CYS A 134 6.54 2.74 10.08
N ASP A 135 6.35 1.72 10.94
CA ASP A 135 7.19 1.54 12.15
C ASP A 135 8.65 1.27 11.79
N TYR A 136 8.90 0.46 10.75
CA TYR A 136 10.26 0.24 10.23
C TYR A 136 10.93 1.55 9.79
N TYR A 137 10.21 2.35 9.01
CA TYR A 137 10.70 3.65 8.54
C TYR A 137 11.01 4.60 9.70
N LEU A 138 10.11 4.71 10.68
CA LEU A 138 10.32 5.58 11.85
C LEU A 138 11.52 5.13 12.70
N SER A 139 11.74 3.84 12.82
CA SER A 139 12.90 3.29 13.52
C SER A 139 14.20 3.62 12.78
N SER A 140 14.21 3.56 11.46
CA SER A 140 15.38 3.88 10.64
C SER A 140 15.79 5.36 10.75
N ILE A 141 14.81 6.27 10.78
CA ILE A 141 15.08 7.72 10.96
C ILE A 141 15.66 8.01 12.34
N LYS A 142 15.13 7.42 13.41
CA LYS A 142 15.62 7.64 14.77
C LYS A 142 17.09 7.21 14.91
N ASN A 143 17.48 6.13 14.28
CA ASN A 143 18.86 5.65 14.30
C ASN A 143 19.81 6.57 13.52
N SER A 144 19.33 7.19 12.44
CA SER A 144 20.13 8.12 11.61
C SER A 144 20.33 9.51 12.22
N THR A 145 19.53 9.89 13.23
CA THR A 145 19.63 11.19 13.93
C THR A 145 20.55 11.15 15.16
N HIS A 146 21.10 9.99 15.52
CA HIS A 146 22.02 9.81 16.64
C HIS A 146 23.49 9.58 16.22
N GLU A 147 23.79 9.69 14.93
CA GLU A 147 25.14 9.79 14.39
C GLU A 147 25.45 11.24 14.01
#